data_146a81886949e53ed974ffc3f1ee57fe
#
_entry.id   146a81886949e53ed974ffc3f1ee57fe
#
_cell.length_a   1.000
_cell.length_b   1.000
_cell.length_c   1.000
_cell.angle_alpha   90.00
_cell.angle_beta   90.00
_cell.angle_gamma   90.00
#
_symmetry.space_group_name_H-M   'P 1'
#
loop_
_entity.id
_entity.type
_entity.pdbx_description
1 polymer ?
#
loop_
_entity_poly.entity_id
_entity_poly.type
_entity_poly.pdbx_seq_one_letter_code
_entity_poly.pdbx_strand_id
1 'polypeptide(L)'
;MGFPHVLQLARLDRIRVLKGGQQQAETVWLITSLSPDQANAVRLLALARQYWSIENGLHYRLDVSSAEDRCRVRHPVAVTVLGILRRAIQGEYRSWARRQRRPRDSTCPVFKEKMSRRTNLVIRFVTGGVSRL
;
A
#
# COMPACT_ATOMS: atom_id res chain seq x y z
N MET A 1 14.29 -15.17 24.79
CA MET A 1 14.67 -15.01 23.37
C MET A 1 14.83 -13.52 23.10
N GLY A 2 16.02 -13.07 22.70
CA GLY A 2 16.26 -11.68 22.30
C GLY A 2 16.18 -11.58 20.78
N PHE A 3 15.77 -10.43 20.27
CA PHE A 3 15.86 -10.13 18.85
C PHE A 3 17.33 -9.86 18.50
N PRO A 4 17.98 -10.64 17.62
CA PRO A 4 19.36 -10.42 17.25
C PRO A 4 19.49 -9.05 16.55
N HIS A 5 20.63 -8.38 16.79
CA HIS A 5 20.98 -7.11 16.18
C HIS A 5 20.08 -5.90 16.50
N VAL A 6 19.28 -5.95 17.55
CA VAL A 6 18.55 -4.76 18.01
C VAL A 6 19.50 -3.78 18.65
N LEU A 7 19.57 -2.56 18.11
CA LEU A 7 20.39 -1.45 18.63
C LEU A 7 19.56 -0.35 19.27
N GLN A 8 18.30 -0.20 18.89
CA GLN A 8 17.41 0.77 19.50
C GLN A 8 16.02 0.20 19.76
N LEU A 9 15.40 0.68 20.83
CA LEU A 9 13.98 0.54 21.15
C LEU A 9 13.37 1.93 21.15
N ALA A 10 12.30 2.13 20.41
CA ALA A 10 11.58 3.40 20.35
C ALA A 10 10.11 3.20 20.73
N ARG A 11 9.57 4.13 21.52
CA ARG A 11 8.16 4.22 21.84
C ARG A 11 7.50 5.24 20.92
N LEU A 12 6.41 4.85 20.30
CA LEU A 12 5.60 5.71 19.45
C LEU A 12 4.19 5.80 19.99
N ASP A 13 3.79 6.98 20.42
CA ASP A 13 2.43 7.27 20.85
C ASP A 13 1.66 7.91 19.69
N ARG A 14 0.52 7.31 19.33
CA ARG A 14 -0.39 7.79 18.28
C ARG A 14 -1.69 8.24 18.91
N ILE A 15 -2.19 9.39 18.49
CA ILE A 15 -3.51 9.87 18.83
C ILE A 15 -4.35 9.95 17.56
N ARG A 16 -5.46 9.24 17.53
CA ARG A 16 -6.45 9.32 16.46
C ARG A 16 -7.68 10.07 16.97
N VAL A 17 -8.03 11.11 16.27
CA VAL A 17 -9.30 11.84 16.53
C VAL A 17 -10.40 11.21 15.66
N LEU A 18 -11.40 10.64 16.27
CA LEU A 18 -12.56 10.04 15.61
C LEU A 18 -13.59 11.11 15.24
N LYS A 19 -14.52 10.73 14.33
CA LYS A 19 -15.69 11.57 14.04
C LYS A 19 -16.47 11.76 15.34
N GLY A 20 -16.65 13.03 15.77
CA GLY A 20 -17.27 13.36 17.08
C GLY A 20 -16.28 13.84 18.14
N GLY A 21 -14.98 13.98 17.82
CA GLY A 21 -13.96 14.56 18.70
C GLY A 21 -13.37 13.60 19.74
N GLN A 22 -13.85 12.36 19.81
CA GLN A 22 -13.26 11.36 20.69
C GLN A 22 -11.81 11.05 20.26
N GLN A 23 -10.92 10.99 21.24
CA GLN A 23 -9.53 10.65 21.03
C GLN A 23 -9.26 9.20 21.43
N GLN A 24 -8.60 8.48 20.54
CA GLN A 24 -8.09 7.14 20.80
C GLN A 24 -6.58 7.20 20.79
N ALA A 25 -5.97 6.91 21.93
CA ALA A 25 -4.51 6.82 22.06
C ALA A 25 -4.03 5.37 21.94
N GLU A 26 -2.93 5.17 21.25
CA GLU A 26 -2.30 3.86 21.08
C GLU A 26 -0.78 4.02 21.20
N THR A 27 -0.14 3.16 21.98
CA THR A 27 1.31 3.07 22.10
C THR A 27 1.82 1.88 21.32
N VAL A 28 2.80 2.11 20.44
CA VAL A 28 3.48 1.07 19.65
C VAL A 28 4.96 1.10 19.97
N TRP A 29 5.54 -0.06 20.20
CA TRP A 29 6.97 -0.22 20.39
C TRP A 29 7.64 -0.62 19.08
N LEU A 30 8.71 0.08 18.73
CA LEU A 30 9.49 -0.17 17.53
C LEU A 30 10.88 -0.67 17.96
N ILE A 31 11.37 -1.68 17.28
CA ILE A 31 12.74 -2.17 17.40
C ILE A 31 13.48 -1.98 16.09
N THR A 32 14.75 -1.62 16.14
CA THR A 32 15.56 -1.41 14.94
C THR A 32 17.02 -1.81 15.15
N SER A 33 17.64 -2.26 14.08
CA SER A 33 19.09 -2.49 14.01
C SER A 33 19.90 -1.24 13.64
N LEU A 34 19.25 -0.10 13.44
CA LEU A 34 19.94 1.17 13.21
C LEU A 34 20.47 1.70 14.54
N SER A 35 21.72 2.16 14.55
CA SER A 35 22.30 2.84 15.74
C SER A 35 21.70 4.24 15.93
N PRO A 36 21.81 4.85 17.13
CA PRO A 36 21.36 6.22 17.37
C PRO A 36 21.97 7.25 16.41
N ASP A 37 23.20 7.02 15.97
CA ASP A 37 23.91 7.89 15.01
C ASP A 37 23.33 7.78 13.59
N GLN A 38 22.82 6.61 13.24
CA GLN A 38 22.21 6.34 11.93
C GLN A 38 20.75 6.79 11.86
N ALA A 39 20.03 6.75 12.98
CA ALA A 39 18.62 7.09 13.01
C ALA A 39 18.21 7.69 14.37
N ASN A 40 17.96 8.98 14.38
CA ASN A 40 17.32 9.67 15.49
C ASN A 40 15.79 9.44 15.50
N ALA A 41 15.08 9.94 16.50
CA ALA A 41 13.63 9.77 16.65
C ALA A 41 12.82 10.25 15.44
N VAL A 42 13.23 11.36 14.81
CA VAL A 42 12.57 11.90 13.61
C VAL A 42 12.71 10.93 12.43
N ARG A 43 13.91 10.39 12.24
CA ARG A 43 14.17 9.40 11.18
C ARG A 43 13.41 8.11 11.42
N LEU A 44 13.38 7.62 12.67
CA LEU A 44 12.60 6.41 13.01
C LEU A 44 11.11 6.60 12.77
N LEU A 45 10.56 7.76 13.11
CA LEU A 45 9.16 8.09 12.80
C LEU A 45 8.90 8.12 11.29
N ALA A 46 9.80 8.69 10.51
CA ALA A 46 9.69 8.71 9.05
C ALA A 46 9.70 7.30 8.46
N LEU A 47 10.59 6.42 8.93
CA LEU A 47 10.68 5.02 8.51
C LEU A 47 9.41 4.25 8.89
N ALA A 48 8.89 4.42 10.11
CA ALA A 48 7.63 3.82 10.53
C ALA A 48 6.45 4.25 9.65
N ARG A 49 6.36 5.54 9.31
CA ARG A 49 5.34 6.05 8.37
C ARG A 49 5.46 5.48 6.97
N GLN A 50 6.70 5.32 6.46
CA GLN A 50 6.94 4.68 5.17
C GLN A 50 6.47 3.22 5.18
N TYR A 51 6.80 2.46 6.22
CA TYR A 51 6.36 1.09 6.39
C TYR A 51 4.82 0.98 6.39
N TRP A 52 4.14 1.78 7.18
CA TRP A 52 2.66 1.81 7.20
C TRP A 52 2.04 2.25 5.88
N SER A 53 2.74 3.08 5.10
CA SER A 53 2.26 3.45 3.77
C SER A 53 2.26 2.26 2.80
N ILE A 54 3.17 1.29 2.99
CA ILE A 54 3.18 0.04 2.23
C ILE A 54 2.01 -0.85 2.64
N GLU A 55 1.82 -1.06 3.95
CA GLU A 55 0.70 -1.87 4.45
C GLU A 55 -0.66 -1.32 4.04
N ASN A 56 -0.93 -0.06 4.35
CA ASN A 56 -2.21 0.58 4.01
C ASN A 56 -2.33 0.89 2.52
N GLY A 57 -1.22 1.07 1.83
CA GLY A 57 -1.21 1.43 0.42
C GLY A 57 -1.24 0.26 -0.54
N LEU A 58 -0.47 -0.79 -0.28
CA LEU A 58 -0.32 -1.94 -1.18
C LEU A 58 -1.09 -3.14 -0.66
N HIS A 59 -0.77 -3.64 0.55
CA HIS A 59 -1.38 -4.85 1.09
C HIS A 59 -2.89 -4.71 1.25
N TYR A 60 -3.37 -3.66 1.88
CA TYR A 60 -4.82 -3.40 1.98
C TYR A 60 -5.53 -3.43 0.62
N ARG A 61 -4.90 -2.90 -0.44
CA ARG A 61 -5.51 -2.91 -1.78
C ARG A 61 -5.47 -4.27 -2.45
N LEU A 62 -4.43 -5.06 -2.22
CA LEU A 62 -4.37 -6.44 -2.71
C LEU A 62 -5.45 -7.28 -2.03
N ASP A 63 -5.61 -7.15 -0.72
CA ASP A 63 -6.52 -7.96 0.06
C ASP A 63 -7.98 -7.52 -0.12
N VAL A 64 -8.25 -6.22 0.02
CA VAL A 64 -9.61 -5.68 -0.04
C VAL A 64 -10.06 -5.41 -1.48
N SER A 65 -9.27 -4.67 -2.26
CA SER A 65 -9.70 -4.24 -3.60
C SER A 65 -9.50 -5.32 -4.65
N SER A 66 -8.50 -6.19 -4.50
CA SER A 66 -8.19 -7.28 -5.45
C SER A 66 -8.57 -8.66 -4.91
N ALA A 67 -9.08 -8.73 -3.67
CA ALA A 67 -9.53 -9.94 -3.00
C ALA A 67 -8.47 -11.07 -3.05
N GLU A 68 -7.20 -10.73 -2.81
CA GLU A 68 -6.09 -11.69 -2.89
C GLU A 68 -6.27 -12.80 -1.85
N ASP A 69 -6.63 -12.48 -0.61
CA ASP A 69 -6.88 -13.43 0.46
C ASP A 69 -8.08 -14.35 0.22
N ARG A 70 -9.03 -13.91 -0.59
CA ARG A 70 -10.21 -14.70 -0.95
C ARG A 70 -9.97 -15.62 -2.15
N CYS A 71 -8.78 -15.57 -2.74
CA CYS A 71 -8.44 -16.37 -3.91
C CYS A 71 -8.35 -17.86 -3.55
N ARG A 72 -9.18 -18.67 -4.20
CA ARG A 72 -9.22 -20.13 -3.99
C ARG A 72 -8.37 -20.93 -4.97
N VAL A 73 -7.65 -20.25 -5.86
CA VAL A 73 -6.73 -20.92 -6.80
C VAL A 73 -5.57 -21.53 -5.98
N ARG A 74 -5.29 -22.81 -6.22
CA ARG A 74 -4.25 -23.56 -5.49
C ARG A 74 -3.09 -23.99 -6.36
N HIS A 75 -3.25 -23.92 -7.69
CA HIS A 75 -2.17 -24.29 -8.61
C HIS A 75 -1.01 -23.29 -8.49
N PRO A 76 0.23 -23.70 -8.17
CA PRO A 76 1.33 -22.78 -7.84
C PRO A 76 1.63 -21.74 -8.94
N VAL A 77 1.69 -22.21 -10.20
CA VAL A 77 1.94 -21.31 -11.34
C VAL A 77 0.81 -20.29 -11.51
N ALA A 78 -0.45 -20.73 -11.39
CA ALA A 78 -1.60 -19.83 -11.51
C ALA A 78 -1.63 -18.78 -10.39
N VAL A 79 -1.31 -19.16 -9.16
CA VAL A 79 -1.19 -18.22 -8.01
C VAL A 79 -0.12 -17.17 -8.30
N THR A 80 1.06 -17.61 -8.79
CA THR A 80 2.16 -16.70 -9.11
C THR A 80 1.76 -15.73 -10.21
N VAL A 81 1.18 -16.21 -11.31
CA VAL A 81 0.75 -15.37 -12.44
C VAL A 81 -0.32 -14.37 -11.98
N LEU A 82 -1.34 -14.82 -11.21
CA LEU A 82 -2.36 -13.91 -10.67
C LEU A 82 -1.77 -12.86 -9.74
N GLY A 83 -0.79 -13.24 -8.90
CA GLY A 83 -0.08 -12.31 -8.03
C GLY A 83 0.67 -11.23 -8.82
N ILE A 84 1.38 -11.62 -9.88
CA ILE A 84 2.08 -10.67 -10.77
C ILE A 84 1.07 -9.73 -11.45
N LEU A 85 -0.01 -10.26 -12.01
CA LEU A 85 -1.04 -9.44 -12.67
C LEU A 85 -1.70 -8.45 -11.71
N ARG A 86 -2.04 -8.88 -10.50
CA ARG A 86 -2.60 -7.98 -9.48
C ARG A 86 -1.64 -6.84 -9.14
N ARG A 87 -0.36 -7.13 -8.97
CA ARG A 87 0.67 -6.11 -8.67
C ARG A 87 0.89 -5.15 -9.84
N ALA A 88 0.89 -5.65 -11.07
CA ALA A 88 0.95 -4.83 -12.27
C ALA A 88 -0.24 -3.86 -12.33
N ILE A 89 -1.47 -4.36 -12.14
CA ILE A 89 -2.69 -3.54 -12.10
C ILE A 89 -2.61 -2.48 -10.98
N GLN A 90 -2.06 -2.81 -9.81
CA GLN A 90 -1.86 -1.84 -8.72
C GLN A 90 -0.82 -0.78 -9.07
N GLY A 91 0.23 -1.12 -9.79
CA GLY A 91 1.22 -0.18 -10.32
C GLY A 91 0.56 0.86 -11.21
N GLU A 92 -0.29 0.41 -12.12
CA GLU A 92 -1.00 1.29 -13.04
C GLU A 92 -2.08 2.13 -12.36
N TYR A 93 -2.83 1.53 -11.47
CA TYR A 93 -3.74 2.30 -10.64
C TYR A 93 -3.01 3.47 -9.95
N ARG A 94 -1.83 3.23 -9.37
CA ARG A 94 -1.05 4.28 -8.71
C ARG A 94 -0.60 5.36 -9.70
N SER A 95 -0.16 4.97 -10.90
CA SER A 95 0.23 5.89 -11.96
C SER A 95 -0.95 6.75 -12.40
N TRP A 96 -2.11 6.13 -12.61
CA TRP A 96 -3.36 6.82 -12.96
C TRP A 96 -3.85 7.73 -11.83
N ALA A 97 -3.85 7.26 -10.57
CA ALA A 97 -4.34 8.00 -9.42
C ALA A 97 -3.59 9.32 -9.19
N ARG A 98 -2.26 9.32 -9.43
CA ARG A 98 -1.43 10.53 -9.33
C ARG A 98 -1.84 11.65 -10.31
N ARG A 99 -2.53 11.30 -11.39
CA ARG A 99 -2.98 12.25 -12.43
C ARG A 99 -4.38 12.81 -12.14
N GLN A 100 -5.08 12.28 -11.12
CA GLN A 100 -6.42 12.75 -10.78
C GLN A 100 -6.33 14.03 -9.95
N ARG A 101 -7.15 15.03 -10.31
CA ARG A 101 -7.18 16.34 -9.62
C ARG A 101 -7.83 16.26 -8.24
N ARG A 102 -8.78 15.35 -8.04
CA ARG A 102 -9.56 15.23 -6.81
C ARG A 102 -9.33 13.89 -6.14
N PRO A 103 -9.06 13.83 -4.83
CA PRO A 103 -8.84 12.58 -4.11
C PRO A 103 -9.98 11.56 -4.25
N ARG A 104 -11.24 12.02 -4.28
CA ARG A 104 -12.42 11.16 -4.45
C ARG A 104 -12.46 10.43 -5.79
N ASP A 105 -11.83 11.00 -6.83
CA ASP A 105 -11.80 10.44 -8.17
C ASP A 105 -10.61 9.50 -8.38
N SER A 106 -9.69 9.45 -7.40
CA SER A 106 -8.46 8.65 -7.44
C SER A 106 -8.56 7.30 -6.72
N THR A 107 -9.78 6.80 -6.48
CA THR A 107 -9.98 5.54 -5.75
C THR A 107 -9.86 4.31 -6.65
N CYS A 108 -9.48 3.17 -6.08
CA CYS A 108 -9.35 1.91 -6.82
C CYS A 108 -10.68 1.44 -7.46
N PRO A 109 -11.85 1.55 -6.81
CA PRO A 109 -13.14 1.25 -7.47
C PRO A 109 -13.40 2.12 -8.70
N VAL A 110 -13.17 3.44 -8.63
CA VAL A 110 -13.34 4.34 -9.78
C VAL A 110 -12.39 3.97 -10.92
N PHE A 111 -11.14 3.61 -10.61
CA PHE A 111 -10.20 3.12 -11.62
C PHE A 111 -10.73 1.86 -12.31
N LYS A 112 -11.15 0.86 -11.54
CA LYS A 112 -11.70 -0.40 -12.07
C LYS A 112 -12.91 -0.15 -12.97
N GLU A 113 -13.84 0.70 -12.55
CA GLU A 113 -15.02 1.08 -13.32
C GLU A 113 -14.63 1.75 -14.64
N LYS A 114 -13.71 2.70 -14.61
CA LYS A 114 -13.23 3.37 -15.84
C LYS A 114 -12.53 2.41 -16.80
N MET A 115 -11.74 1.45 -16.27
CA MET A 115 -11.06 0.46 -17.11
C MET A 115 -12.05 -0.54 -17.70
N SER A 116 -13.03 -1.03 -16.94
CA SER A 116 -14.03 -1.99 -17.44
C SER A 116 -14.91 -1.41 -18.55
N ARG A 117 -15.16 -0.11 -18.55
CA ARG A 117 -15.94 0.58 -19.60
C ARG A 117 -15.14 0.92 -20.85
N ARG A 118 -13.81 0.76 -20.83
CA ARG A 118 -12.93 1.18 -21.93
C ARG A 118 -11.95 0.09 -22.33
N THR A 119 -12.46 -0.95 -22.97
CA THR A 119 -11.66 -2.10 -23.43
C THR A 119 -10.43 -1.68 -24.23
N ASN A 120 -10.54 -0.64 -25.08
CA ASN A 120 -9.42 -0.10 -25.85
C ASN A 120 -8.29 0.46 -24.95
N LEU A 121 -8.59 1.01 -23.79
CA LEU A 121 -7.59 1.45 -22.82
C LEU A 121 -6.87 0.26 -22.19
N VAL A 122 -7.59 -0.81 -21.89
CA VAL A 122 -7.01 -2.03 -21.34
C VAL A 122 -6.09 -2.68 -22.37
N ILE A 123 -6.51 -2.78 -23.62
CA ILE A 123 -5.70 -3.34 -24.71
C ILE A 123 -4.41 -2.52 -24.90
N ARG A 124 -4.51 -1.20 -25.03
CA ARG A 124 -3.35 -0.32 -25.14
C ARG A 124 -2.38 -0.47 -23.97
N PHE A 125 -2.91 -0.68 -22.80
CA PHE A 125 -2.20 -0.90 -21.59
C PHE A 125 -1.38 -2.20 -21.62
N VAL A 126 -2.02 -3.32 -21.98
CA VAL A 126 -1.40 -4.65 -22.07
C VAL A 126 -0.37 -4.70 -23.20
N THR A 127 -0.59 -3.98 -24.30
CA THR A 127 0.30 -3.95 -25.47
C THR A 127 1.42 -2.90 -25.40
N GLY A 128 1.60 -2.23 -24.26
CA GLY A 128 2.68 -1.27 -24.07
C GLY A 128 2.48 0.07 -24.80
N GLY A 129 1.29 0.32 -25.33
CA GLY A 129 0.92 1.59 -25.92
C GLY A 129 0.79 2.68 -24.86
N VAL A 130 1.89 3.34 -24.49
CA VAL A 130 1.89 4.53 -23.62
C VAL A 130 1.12 5.62 -24.33
N SER A 131 -0.16 5.77 -24.02
CA SER A 131 -0.94 6.93 -24.42
C SER A 131 -0.92 7.97 -23.34
N ARG A 132 -0.41 9.13 -23.70
CA ARG A 132 -0.71 10.36 -23.00
C ARG A 132 -2.26 10.49 -22.89
N LEU A 133 -2.75 10.43 -21.67
CA LEU A 133 -4.10 10.81 -21.29
C LEU A 133 -4.04 12.19 -20.65
#